data_319038c5c1ca0e6518cc7eb493022d7c
#
_entry.id   319038c5c1ca0e6518cc7eb493022d7c
#
_cell.length_a   1.000
_cell.length_b   1.000
_cell.length_c   1.000
_cell.angle_alpha   90.00
_cell.angle_beta   90.00
_cell.angle_gamma   90.00
#
_symmetry.space_group_name_H-M   'P 1'
#
loop_
_entity.id
_entity.type
_entity.pdbx_description
1 polymer ?
#
loop_
_entity_poly.entity_id
_entity_poly.type
_entity_poly.pdbx_seq_one_letter_code
_entity_poly.pdbx_strand_id
1 'polypeptide(L)'
;MHEVHKAIGLMLVLAACTREQTVSPKPTPESAREAILETFSVPTRPALIPTVDTSQHSVPLDQIYFDTFNPANRAVPLDQATPELVERLIDAIPPIHAPKYEPAAAADWLDDEDMIIGYATGEQAWAYPIRILNFHEIVNENLGGEPVLISYCPLCFSGIVYSRRLGDQVLTFGNTSALYESDMVMLDYETGSYWWQVPGQAIVGPLTGEQLEILPSTVTTWRGWRELHPDTQVLSRDTGFERNYDRDPFASYAEILDGGRFAFPVGEAARDPRLSPAAVVLALKVEGTAVAYPLEASAPSVIHDEVGGIPVAIFLDPGSRTGAAFHPVAAGELLHFDWTEAGPIDENTGSLWDLAGRAIDGPLSGEQLKPLPTKTSFWFAIVAAEPNIEIRGTVDGN
;
A
#
# COMPACT_ATOMS: atom_id res chain seq x y z
N MET A 1 -22.74 21.61 99.26
CA MET A 1 -22.31 20.29 98.80
C MET A 1 -22.83 20.15 97.38
N HIS A 2 -21.96 19.92 96.47
CA HIS A 2 -22.06 19.59 95.06
C HIS A 2 -21.60 20.67 94.08
N GLU A 3 -20.41 20.38 93.65
CA GLU A 3 -19.66 21.14 92.67
C GLU A 3 -20.25 21.05 91.24
N VAL A 4 -20.22 22.16 90.56
CA VAL A 4 -20.55 22.27 89.14
C VAL A 4 -19.28 22.27 88.31
N HIS A 5 -19.04 21.23 87.54
CA HIS A 5 -17.95 21.23 86.57
C HIS A 5 -18.42 21.84 85.25
N LYS A 6 -17.70 22.91 84.86
CA LYS A 6 -17.83 23.53 83.54
C LYS A 6 -17.05 22.73 82.49
N ALA A 7 -17.76 22.23 81.47
CA ALA A 7 -17.13 21.72 80.26
C ALA A 7 -16.97 22.81 79.20
N ILE A 8 -15.74 23.10 78.77
CA ILE A 8 -15.42 24.03 77.72
C ILE A 8 -15.47 23.21 76.39
N GLY A 9 -16.44 23.54 75.54
CA GLY A 9 -16.52 22.97 74.20
C GLY A 9 -15.58 23.68 73.22
N LEU A 10 -14.64 22.95 72.71
CA LEU A 10 -13.74 23.37 71.64
C LEU A 10 -14.41 23.16 70.27
N MET A 11 -14.73 24.26 69.60
CA MET A 11 -15.38 24.25 68.27
C MET A 11 -14.27 24.11 67.19
N LEU A 12 -14.10 22.94 66.62
CA LEU A 12 -13.22 22.70 65.45
C LEU A 12 -13.95 23.16 64.19
N VAL A 13 -13.44 24.23 63.55
CA VAL A 13 -13.87 24.66 62.22
C VAL A 13 -13.14 23.79 61.19
N LEU A 14 -13.82 22.84 60.57
CA LEU A 14 -13.35 22.09 59.40
C LEU A 14 -13.52 23.01 58.15
N ALA A 15 -12.44 23.59 57.68
CA ALA A 15 -12.39 24.19 56.35
C ALA A 15 -12.38 23.11 55.29
N ALA A 16 -13.50 22.87 54.62
CA ALA A 16 -13.56 22.02 53.44
C ALA A 16 -12.97 22.77 52.25
N CYS A 17 -11.73 22.42 51.85
CA CYS A 17 -11.18 22.81 50.56
C CYS A 17 -11.91 21.98 49.46
N THR A 18 -12.91 22.55 48.83
CA THR A 18 -13.43 22.06 47.55
C THR A 18 -12.39 22.34 46.47
N ARG A 19 -11.69 21.30 46.07
CA ARG A 19 -10.82 21.33 44.90
C ARG A 19 -11.73 21.27 43.68
N GLU A 20 -12.00 22.40 43.04
CA GLU A 20 -12.63 22.45 41.73
C GLU A 20 -11.69 21.68 40.76
N GLN A 21 -12.12 20.50 40.32
CA GLN A 21 -11.54 19.84 39.19
C GLN A 21 -11.89 20.63 37.93
N THR A 22 -10.96 21.41 37.44
CA THR A 22 -11.04 21.99 36.10
C THR A 22 -11.07 20.85 35.09
N VAL A 23 -12.27 20.51 34.62
CA VAL A 23 -12.46 19.61 33.48
C VAL A 23 -11.90 20.35 32.27
N SER A 24 -10.76 19.88 31.73
CA SER A 24 -10.25 20.38 30.46
C SER A 24 -11.30 20.24 29.39
N PRO A 25 -11.59 21.27 28.59
CA PRO A 25 -12.56 21.18 27.53
C PRO A 25 -12.18 20.05 26.56
N LYS A 26 -13.16 19.25 26.16
CA LYS A 26 -12.99 18.22 25.14
C LYS A 26 -12.48 18.90 23.86
N PRO A 27 -11.39 18.42 23.23
CA PRO A 27 -10.86 19.06 22.01
C PRO A 27 -11.95 19.15 20.95
N THR A 28 -12.04 20.29 20.28
CA THR A 28 -12.92 20.43 19.11
C THR A 28 -12.39 19.58 17.98
N PRO A 29 -13.21 19.14 17.01
CA PRO A 29 -12.74 18.35 15.85
C PRO A 29 -11.62 19.05 15.09
N GLU A 30 -11.59 20.37 15.10
CA GLU A 30 -10.57 21.19 14.45
C GLU A 30 -9.24 21.19 15.24
N SER A 31 -9.30 21.31 16.57
CA SER A 31 -8.10 21.21 17.42
C SER A 31 -7.52 19.81 17.52
N ALA A 32 -8.35 18.78 17.37
CA ALA A 32 -7.89 17.39 17.24
C ALA A 32 -7.22 17.17 15.90
N ARG A 33 -7.71 17.80 14.83
CA ARG A 33 -7.12 17.77 13.49
C ARG A 33 -5.77 18.50 13.45
N GLU A 34 -5.65 19.65 14.07
CA GLU A 34 -4.39 20.38 14.22
C GLU A 34 -3.37 19.60 15.08
N ALA A 35 -3.79 18.97 16.17
CA ALA A 35 -2.93 18.15 17.01
C ALA A 35 -2.42 16.88 16.29
N ILE A 36 -3.23 16.30 15.38
CA ILE A 36 -2.82 15.15 14.55
C ILE A 36 -1.83 15.62 13.46
N LEU A 37 -2.05 16.80 12.88
CA LEU A 37 -1.12 17.40 11.90
C LEU A 37 0.22 17.82 12.50
N GLU A 38 0.26 18.18 13.80
CA GLU A 38 1.53 18.48 14.51
C GLU A 38 2.35 17.22 14.85
N THR A 39 1.75 16.01 14.78
CA THR A 39 2.45 14.79 15.21
C THR A 39 3.40 14.23 14.14
N PHE A 40 3.19 14.54 12.86
CA PHE A 40 4.06 14.09 11.76
C PHE A 40 4.46 15.27 10.90
N SER A 41 5.76 15.53 10.82
CA SER A 41 6.30 16.49 9.85
C SER A 41 5.96 16.02 8.42
N VAL A 42 5.70 16.97 7.51
CA VAL A 42 5.58 16.66 6.09
C VAL A 42 6.86 15.95 5.65
N PRO A 43 6.75 14.76 5.03
CA PRO A 43 7.92 14.03 4.55
C PRO A 43 8.72 14.91 3.59
N THR A 44 10.04 14.94 3.76
CA THR A 44 10.93 15.73 2.91
C THR A 44 12.22 14.97 2.66
N ARG A 45 12.81 15.18 1.48
CA ARG A 45 14.15 14.67 1.22
C ARG A 45 15.16 15.41 2.11
N PRO A 46 15.96 14.71 2.94
CA PRO A 46 17.00 15.36 3.74
C PRO A 46 18.15 15.85 2.87
N ALA A 47 18.89 16.84 3.36
CA ALA A 47 20.06 17.36 2.67
C ALA A 47 21.22 16.34 2.60
N LEU A 48 21.28 15.43 3.58
CA LEU A 48 22.27 14.34 3.64
C LEU A 48 21.56 13.03 3.84
N ILE A 49 21.79 12.08 2.95
CA ILE A 49 21.31 10.70 3.02
C ILE A 49 22.49 9.83 3.43
N PRO A 50 22.36 8.94 4.43
CA PRO A 50 23.41 8.01 4.79
C PRO A 50 23.79 7.14 3.57
N THR A 51 25.10 6.91 3.40
CA THR A 51 25.55 5.92 2.41
C THR A 51 25.16 4.52 2.88
N VAL A 52 24.65 3.70 1.97
CA VAL A 52 24.27 2.32 2.28
C VAL A 52 25.46 1.52 2.83
N ASP A 53 25.23 0.82 3.94
CA ASP A 53 26.21 -0.13 4.49
C ASP A 53 26.08 -1.48 3.78
N THR A 54 26.90 -1.69 2.77
CA THR A 54 26.92 -2.93 1.98
C THR A 54 27.51 -4.14 2.71
N SER A 55 28.02 -3.97 3.94
CA SER A 55 28.48 -5.10 4.77
C SER A 55 27.33 -5.93 5.33
N GLN A 56 26.11 -5.37 5.35
CA GLN A 56 24.87 -6.02 5.81
C GLN A 56 23.95 -6.19 4.60
N HIS A 57 23.74 -7.40 4.16
CA HIS A 57 22.86 -7.69 3.03
C HIS A 57 22.31 -9.13 3.10
N SER A 58 21.11 -9.35 2.58
CA SER A 58 20.44 -10.65 2.48
C SER A 58 20.42 -11.22 1.07
N VAL A 59 20.83 -10.43 0.08
CA VAL A 59 20.88 -10.82 -1.34
C VAL A 59 22.25 -10.51 -1.93
N PRO A 60 22.69 -11.19 -3.02
CA PRO A 60 23.97 -10.89 -3.67
C PRO A 60 24.01 -9.45 -4.22
N LEU A 61 25.03 -8.68 -3.86
CA LEU A 61 25.17 -7.29 -4.30
C LEU A 61 25.39 -7.13 -5.79
N ASP A 62 25.99 -8.12 -6.45
CA ASP A 62 26.18 -8.21 -7.90
C ASP A 62 24.89 -8.49 -8.68
N GLN A 63 23.78 -8.78 -7.99
CA GLN A 63 22.44 -8.96 -8.56
C GLN A 63 21.52 -7.74 -8.37
N ILE A 64 21.97 -6.69 -7.69
CA ILE A 64 21.27 -5.40 -7.61
C ILE A 64 21.88 -4.49 -8.68
N TYR A 65 21.09 -4.05 -9.66
CA TYR A 65 21.56 -3.31 -10.82
C TYR A 65 21.03 -1.89 -10.85
N PHE A 66 21.90 -0.90 -10.88
CA PHE A 66 21.50 0.48 -11.14
C PHE A 66 21.14 0.69 -12.62
N ASP A 67 19.97 1.28 -12.90
CA ASP A 67 19.70 1.87 -14.21
C ASP A 67 20.44 3.21 -14.33
N THR A 68 21.46 3.25 -15.14
CA THR A 68 22.23 4.48 -15.37
C THR A 68 21.53 5.43 -16.34
N PHE A 69 20.41 5.01 -16.94
CA PHE A 69 19.71 5.69 -18.04
C PHE A 69 20.59 5.88 -19.30
N ASN A 70 21.75 5.22 -19.34
CA ASN A 70 22.66 5.24 -20.49
C ASN A 70 22.56 3.90 -21.26
N PRO A 71 22.05 3.88 -22.49
CA PRO A 71 21.89 2.63 -23.25
C PRO A 71 23.21 1.85 -23.48
N ALA A 72 24.34 2.53 -23.47
CA ALA A 72 25.66 1.89 -23.67
C ALA A 72 26.16 1.11 -22.45
N ASN A 73 25.69 1.46 -21.25
CA ASN A 73 26.06 0.81 -19.98
C ASN A 73 24.87 0.93 -19.00
N ARG A 74 23.74 0.38 -19.36
CA ARG A 74 22.48 0.58 -18.65
C ARG A 74 22.50 -0.02 -17.25
N ALA A 75 22.97 -1.25 -17.10
CA ALA A 75 22.92 -2.00 -15.85
C ALA A 75 24.31 -2.06 -15.20
N VAL A 76 24.50 -1.39 -14.06
CA VAL A 76 25.74 -1.45 -13.28
C VAL A 76 25.44 -2.14 -11.95
N PRO A 77 26.09 -3.28 -11.62
CA PRO A 77 25.89 -3.94 -10.34
C PRO A 77 26.32 -3.05 -9.15
N LEU A 78 25.64 -3.22 -8.00
CA LEU A 78 25.90 -2.41 -6.81
C LEU A 78 27.37 -2.56 -6.32
N ASP A 79 27.94 -3.76 -6.37
CA ASP A 79 29.32 -4.02 -5.96
C ASP A 79 30.39 -3.36 -6.89
N GLN A 80 29.97 -2.87 -8.07
CA GLN A 80 30.80 -2.16 -9.04
C GLN A 80 30.46 -0.67 -9.16
N ALA A 81 29.40 -0.23 -8.48
CA ALA A 81 28.96 1.15 -8.52
C ALA A 81 29.90 2.05 -7.68
N THR A 82 30.33 3.17 -8.27
CA THR A 82 31.10 4.16 -7.52
C THR A 82 30.19 5.02 -6.63
N PRO A 83 30.68 5.57 -5.51
CA PRO A 83 29.88 6.46 -4.67
C PRO A 83 29.25 7.63 -5.45
N GLU A 84 29.97 8.21 -6.40
CA GLU A 84 29.49 9.31 -7.23
C GLU A 84 28.37 8.88 -8.18
N LEU A 85 28.40 7.63 -8.66
CA LEU A 85 27.31 7.07 -9.46
C LEU A 85 26.08 6.90 -8.61
N VAL A 86 26.19 6.30 -7.43
CA VAL A 86 25.09 6.07 -6.50
C VAL A 86 24.46 7.40 -6.11
N GLU A 87 25.25 8.39 -5.67
CA GLU A 87 24.74 9.72 -5.29
C GLU A 87 23.96 10.40 -6.42
N ARG A 88 24.43 10.29 -7.66
CA ARG A 88 23.75 10.85 -8.83
C ARG A 88 22.43 10.15 -9.14
N LEU A 89 22.30 8.86 -8.84
CA LEU A 89 21.14 8.04 -9.18
C LEU A 89 20.06 8.06 -8.10
N ILE A 90 20.40 8.39 -6.85
CA ILE A 90 19.40 8.58 -5.80
C ILE A 90 18.43 9.70 -6.21
N ASP A 91 17.15 9.37 -6.27
CA ASP A 91 16.05 10.26 -6.66
C ASP A 91 16.17 10.84 -8.09
N ALA A 92 16.92 10.18 -8.99
CA ALA A 92 16.90 10.51 -10.42
C ALA A 92 15.49 10.31 -11.00
N ILE A 93 14.71 9.37 -10.42
CA ILE A 93 13.25 9.30 -10.50
C ILE A 93 12.73 9.96 -9.21
N PRO A 94 12.27 11.22 -9.25
CA PRO A 94 12.01 11.98 -8.03
C PRO A 94 10.74 11.53 -7.33
N PRO A 95 10.80 11.09 -6.06
CA PRO A 95 9.62 10.79 -5.27
C PRO A 95 8.81 12.03 -4.93
N ILE A 96 7.53 11.86 -4.65
CA ILE A 96 6.64 12.93 -4.20
C ILE A 96 6.58 12.91 -2.68
N HIS A 97 6.97 14.02 -2.04
CA HIS A 97 6.98 14.16 -0.57
C HIS A 97 5.90 15.10 -0.03
N ALA A 98 5.34 15.96 -0.89
CA ALA A 98 4.30 16.92 -0.55
C ALA A 98 3.20 16.87 -1.61
N PRO A 99 2.45 15.75 -1.69
CA PRO A 99 1.44 15.57 -2.71
C PRO A 99 0.33 16.61 -2.57
N LYS A 100 -0.18 17.07 -3.71
CA LYS A 100 -1.37 17.89 -3.79
C LYS A 100 -2.50 17.05 -4.36
N TYR A 101 -3.69 17.35 -3.91
CA TYR A 101 -4.88 16.62 -4.31
C TYR A 101 -5.92 17.53 -4.93
N GLU A 102 -6.75 16.94 -5.75
CA GLU A 102 -7.95 17.57 -6.31
C GLU A 102 -9.15 16.62 -6.12
N PRO A 103 -10.37 17.15 -6.00
CA PRO A 103 -11.55 16.30 -5.90
C PRO A 103 -11.77 15.53 -7.22
N ALA A 104 -12.40 14.35 -7.14
CA ALA A 104 -12.70 13.51 -8.29
C ALA A 104 -13.34 14.27 -9.46
N ALA A 105 -14.22 15.24 -9.17
CA ALA A 105 -14.89 16.05 -10.18
C ALA A 105 -13.96 17.01 -10.95
N ALA A 106 -12.74 17.28 -10.46
CA ALA A 106 -11.76 18.12 -11.12
C ALA A 106 -10.71 17.31 -11.92
N ALA A 107 -10.67 15.98 -11.72
CA ALA A 107 -9.75 15.08 -12.40
C ALA A 107 -10.29 14.65 -13.79
N ASP A 108 -10.74 15.60 -14.60
CA ASP A 108 -11.30 15.39 -15.93
C ASP A 108 -10.25 14.98 -17.00
N TRP A 109 -8.98 15.00 -16.62
CA TRP A 109 -7.85 14.52 -17.42
C TRP A 109 -7.62 13.00 -17.31
N LEU A 110 -8.33 12.32 -16.40
CA LEU A 110 -8.33 10.85 -16.29
C LEU A 110 -9.42 10.25 -17.17
N ASP A 111 -9.03 9.29 -17.99
CA ASP A 111 -9.95 8.45 -18.72
C ASP A 111 -10.51 7.33 -17.80
N ASP A 112 -11.72 6.85 -18.06
CA ASP A 112 -12.37 5.81 -17.27
C ASP A 112 -11.51 4.54 -17.13
N GLU A 113 -10.72 4.20 -18.14
CA GLU A 113 -9.85 3.01 -18.18
C GLU A 113 -8.43 3.25 -17.60
N ASP A 114 -8.12 4.47 -17.18
CA ASP A 114 -6.83 4.74 -16.54
C ASP A 114 -6.70 3.95 -15.24
N MET A 115 -5.57 3.28 -15.08
CA MET A 115 -5.28 2.54 -13.86
C MET A 115 -4.83 3.46 -12.74
N ILE A 116 -5.31 3.16 -11.54
CA ILE A 116 -4.96 3.88 -10.31
C ILE A 116 -4.61 2.89 -9.19
N ILE A 117 -3.88 3.35 -8.19
CA ILE A 117 -3.83 2.73 -6.88
C ILE A 117 -4.81 3.49 -6.00
N GLY A 118 -5.81 2.77 -5.48
CA GLY A 118 -6.78 3.31 -4.53
C GLY A 118 -6.42 2.92 -3.10
N TYR A 119 -6.45 3.90 -2.20
CA TYR A 119 -6.30 3.69 -0.77
C TYR A 119 -7.43 4.37 -0.02
N ALA A 120 -8.07 3.65 0.89
CA ALA A 120 -9.15 4.20 1.71
C ALA A 120 -8.95 3.84 3.18
N THR A 121 -9.26 4.79 4.07
CA THR A 121 -9.26 4.58 5.52
C THR A 121 -10.39 5.40 6.17
N GLY A 122 -11.21 4.75 6.97
CA GLY A 122 -12.45 5.35 7.46
C GLY A 122 -13.35 5.78 6.30
N GLU A 123 -13.80 7.03 6.32
CA GLU A 123 -14.66 7.62 5.26
C GLU A 123 -13.84 8.34 4.16
N GLN A 124 -12.52 8.34 4.25
CA GLN A 124 -11.64 9.05 3.32
C GLN A 124 -11.03 8.09 2.31
N ALA A 125 -10.92 8.53 1.06
CA ALA A 125 -10.35 7.76 -0.02
C ALA A 125 -9.45 8.62 -0.91
N TRP A 126 -8.39 8.01 -1.44
CA TRP A 126 -7.40 8.65 -2.32
C TRP A 126 -7.11 7.77 -3.52
N ALA A 127 -6.95 8.40 -4.66
CA ALA A 127 -6.56 7.77 -5.91
C ALA A 127 -5.19 8.28 -6.36
N TYR A 128 -4.31 7.36 -6.73
CA TYR A 128 -2.96 7.63 -7.23
C TYR A 128 -2.86 7.13 -8.67
N PRO A 129 -3.03 8.01 -9.67
CA PRO A 129 -3.01 7.62 -11.07
C PRO A 129 -1.65 7.07 -11.50
N ILE A 130 -1.65 5.89 -12.13
CA ILE A 130 -0.42 5.25 -12.64
C ILE A 130 0.29 6.15 -13.66
N ARG A 131 -0.44 6.97 -14.41
CA ARG A 131 0.13 8.00 -15.29
C ARG A 131 1.14 8.91 -14.58
N ILE A 132 0.86 9.28 -13.30
CA ILE A 132 1.78 10.08 -12.48
C ILE A 132 2.88 9.18 -11.91
N LEU A 133 2.51 8.02 -11.38
CA LEU A 133 3.45 7.10 -10.73
C LEU A 133 4.49 6.52 -11.70
N ASN A 134 4.21 6.44 -12.99
CA ASN A 134 5.20 6.08 -14.03
C ASN A 134 6.44 7.01 -14.07
N PHE A 135 6.36 8.19 -13.44
CA PHE A 135 7.45 9.18 -13.42
C PHE A 135 7.99 9.46 -12.02
N HIS A 136 7.33 8.93 -10.97
CA HIS A 136 7.67 9.23 -9.59
C HIS A 136 7.84 7.99 -8.72
N GLU A 137 7.14 6.89 -9.03
CA GLU A 137 7.23 5.58 -8.40
C GLU A 137 6.91 5.55 -6.89
N ILE A 138 7.18 6.64 -6.16
CA ILE A 138 7.08 6.74 -4.69
C ILE A 138 6.33 8.01 -4.29
N VAL A 139 5.33 7.87 -3.41
CA VAL A 139 4.70 8.99 -2.71
C VAL A 139 4.76 8.73 -1.21
N ASN A 140 5.42 9.62 -0.47
CA ASN A 140 5.41 9.62 0.99
C ASN A 140 4.30 10.52 1.50
N GLU A 141 3.42 9.99 2.36
CA GLU A 141 2.21 10.69 2.77
C GLU A 141 1.89 10.46 4.25
N ASN A 142 0.96 11.26 4.78
CA ASN A 142 0.33 11.05 6.09
C ASN A 142 -1.19 11.14 5.89
N LEU A 143 -1.86 10.00 5.91
CA LEU A 143 -3.28 9.87 5.60
C LEU A 143 -4.06 9.36 6.82
N GLY A 144 -5.09 10.09 7.22
CA GLY A 144 -5.90 9.69 8.37
C GLY A 144 -5.11 9.55 9.69
N GLY A 145 -3.93 10.18 9.79
CA GLY A 145 -3.03 10.05 10.94
C GLY A 145 -2.04 8.87 10.84
N GLU A 146 -2.03 8.15 9.72
CA GLU A 146 -1.08 7.07 9.43
C GLU A 146 -0.02 7.54 8.42
N PRO A 147 1.29 7.35 8.69
CA PRO A 147 2.34 7.58 7.71
C PRO A 147 2.34 6.45 6.67
N VAL A 148 2.07 6.81 5.42
CA VAL A 148 1.82 5.87 4.32
C VAL A 148 2.84 6.05 3.21
N LEU A 149 3.28 4.94 2.63
CA LEU A 149 4.07 4.86 1.41
C LEU A 149 3.19 4.31 0.29
N ILE A 150 2.97 5.09 -0.75
CA ILE A 150 2.43 4.59 -2.01
C ILE A 150 3.62 4.26 -2.89
N SER A 151 3.77 3.01 -3.29
CA SER A 151 4.85 2.57 -4.14
C SER A 151 4.33 1.93 -5.42
N TYR A 152 4.99 2.21 -6.53
CA TYR A 152 4.66 1.63 -7.83
C TYR A 152 5.92 1.33 -8.63
N CYS A 153 6.09 0.07 -9.04
CA CYS A 153 7.14 -0.31 -10.00
C CYS A 153 6.52 -0.52 -11.38
N PRO A 154 6.81 0.34 -12.37
CA PRO A 154 6.26 0.20 -13.73
C PRO A 154 6.66 -1.10 -14.43
N LEU A 155 7.87 -1.61 -14.14
CA LEU A 155 8.37 -2.86 -14.72
C LEU A 155 7.65 -4.09 -14.15
N CYS A 156 7.08 -3.98 -12.94
CA CYS A 156 6.38 -5.07 -12.26
C CYS A 156 4.86 -4.90 -12.31
N PHE A 157 4.37 -3.75 -12.75
CA PHE A 157 2.97 -3.35 -12.59
C PHE A 157 2.51 -3.52 -11.12
N SER A 158 3.43 -3.28 -10.17
CA SER A 158 3.17 -3.50 -8.76
C SER A 158 2.77 -2.22 -8.05
N GLY A 159 1.48 -2.06 -7.75
CA GLY A 159 0.93 -0.99 -6.92
C GLY A 159 0.71 -1.49 -5.49
N ILE A 160 1.52 -1.03 -4.54
CA ILE A 160 1.45 -1.52 -3.15
C ILE A 160 1.52 -0.33 -2.19
N VAL A 161 0.65 -0.36 -1.18
CA VAL A 161 0.63 0.63 -0.12
C VAL A 161 1.21 0.02 1.15
N TYR A 162 2.17 0.69 1.75
CA TYR A 162 2.83 0.26 2.99
C TYR A 162 2.66 1.30 4.10
N SER A 163 2.63 0.84 5.35
CA SER A 163 2.93 1.71 6.48
C SER A 163 4.41 2.09 6.47
N ARG A 164 4.71 3.38 6.69
CA ARG A 164 6.08 3.86 6.86
C ARG A 164 6.59 3.71 8.30
N ARG A 165 5.76 3.12 9.19
CA ARG A 165 6.16 2.82 10.56
C ARG A 165 7.00 1.56 10.62
N LEU A 166 8.11 1.64 11.31
CA LEU A 166 8.95 0.51 11.67
C LEU A 166 9.27 0.60 13.17
N GLY A 167 8.53 -0.13 13.99
CA GLY A 167 8.57 0.05 15.44
C GLY A 167 8.21 1.50 15.84
N ASP A 168 9.11 2.17 16.56
CA ASP A 168 8.93 3.57 16.99
C ASP A 168 9.39 4.60 15.95
N GLN A 169 9.92 4.16 14.80
CA GLN A 169 10.43 5.04 13.74
C GLN A 169 9.39 5.22 12.63
N VAL A 170 9.46 6.37 11.98
CA VAL A 170 8.74 6.63 10.73
C VAL A 170 9.77 6.88 9.64
N LEU A 171 9.78 6.01 8.63
CA LEU A 171 10.72 6.08 7.53
C LEU A 171 10.19 6.97 6.41
N THR A 172 11.12 7.58 5.66
CA THR A 172 10.82 8.35 4.45
C THR A 172 11.58 7.73 3.28
N PHE A 173 10.87 7.40 2.20
CA PHE A 173 11.43 6.61 1.12
C PHE A 173 11.83 7.46 -0.08
N GLY A 174 12.95 7.11 -0.68
CA GLY A 174 13.47 7.62 -1.94
C GLY A 174 13.70 6.51 -2.95
N ASN A 175 14.01 6.91 -4.18
CA ASN A 175 14.29 6.00 -5.28
C ASN A 175 15.81 5.84 -5.46
N THR A 176 16.30 4.61 -5.54
CA THR A 176 17.72 4.33 -5.79
C THR A 176 18.08 4.33 -7.27
N SER A 177 17.09 4.23 -8.18
CA SER A 177 17.27 3.83 -9.58
C SER A 177 17.92 2.44 -9.72
N ALA A 178 17.92 1.64 -8.65
CA ALA A 178 18.38 0.25 -8.69
C ALA A 178 17.21 -0.72 -8.75
N LEU A 179 17.49 -1.90 -9.29
CA LEU A 179 16.55 -3.00 -9.42
C LEU A 179 17.17 -4.30 -8.92
N TYR A 180 16.37 -5.09 -8.24
CA TYR A 180 16.66 -6.48 -7.89
C TYR A 180 15.54 -7.35 -8.41
N GLU A 181 15.86 -8.45 -9.10
CA GLU A 181 14.88 -9.28 -9.82
C GLU A 181 14.00 -8.46 -10.79
N SER A 182 14.57 -7.42 -11.43
CA SER A 182 13.86 -6.47 -12.30
C SER A 182 12.73 -5.69 -11.62
N ASP A 183 12.69 -5.67 -10.29
CA ASP A 183 11.79 -4.91 -9.45
C ASP A 183 12.52 -3.77 -8.73
N MET A 184 11.81 -2.67 -8.48
CA MET A 184 12.35 -1.45 -7.87
C MET A 184 12.99 -1.71 -6.51
N VAL A 185 14.16 -1.13 -6.30
CA VAL A 185 14.81 -1.03 -5.00
C VAL A 185 14.67 0.41 -4.48
N MET A 186 13.92 0.58 -3.41
CA MET A 186 13.78 1.85 -2.69
C MET A 186 14.93 2.03 -1.68
N LEU A 187 15.10 3.24 -1.14
CA LEU A 187 15.92 3.46 0.06
C LEU A 187 15.11 4.21 1.11
N ASP A 188 15.37 3.99 2.40
CA ASP A 188 14.94 4.92 3.44
C ASP A 188 16.02 5.99 3.68
N TYR A 189 15.57 7.22 3.92
CA TYR A 189 16.49 8.34 4.14
C TYR A 189 17.09 8.37 5.55
N GLU A 190 16.48 7.68 6.50
CA GLU A 190 16.88 7.68 7.91
C GLU A 190 18.12 6.82 8.13
N THR A 191 18.21 5.68 7.47
CA THR A 191 19.31 4.72 7.64
C THR A 191 20.13 4.47 6.38
N GLY A 192 19.58 4.82 5.19
CA GLY A 192 20.16 4.52 3.90
C GLY A 192 20.02 3.04 3.51
N SER A 193 19.17 2.26 4.19
CA SER A 193 18.93 0.87 3.82
C SER A 193 18.16 0.76 2.52
N TYR A 194 18.45 -0.27 1.73
CA TYR A 194 17.79 -0.58 0.46
C TYR A 194 16.68 -1.59 0.68
N TRP A 195 15.53 -1.34 0.06
CA TRP A 195 14.30 -2.09 0.22
C TRP A 195 13.80 -2.63 -1.10
N TRP A 196 13.63 -3.94 -1.20
CA TRP A 196 13.00 -4.57 -2.36
C TRP A 196 11.49 -4.32 -2.33
N GLN A 197 10.95 -3.71 -3.39
CA GLN A 197 9.61 -3.10 -3.37
C GLN A 197 8.49 -4.12 -3.23
N VAL A 198 8.44 -5.16 -4.07
CA VAL A 198 7.30 -6.12 -4.06
C VAL A 198 7.16 -6.86 -2.73
N PRO A 199 8.21 -7.41 -2.12
CA PRO A 199 8.06 -7.97 -0.78
C PRO A 199 7.96 -6.90 0.32
N GLY A 200 8.43 -5.67 0.13
CA GLY A 200 8.55 -4.65 1.17
C GLY A 200 9.65 -4.95 2.17
N GLN A 201 10.71 -5.63 1.74
CA GLN A 201 11.79 -6.12 2.62
C GLN A 201 13.07 -5.33 2.45
N ALA A 202 13.71 -4.95 3.56
CA ALA A 202 15.06 -4.41 3.55
C ALA A 202 16.06 -5.50 3.18
N ILE A 203 16.85 -5.26 2.13
CA ILE A 203 17.78 -6.25 1.56
C ILE A 203 19.26 -5.87 1.69
N VAL A 204 19.57 -4.57 1.90
CA VAL A 204 20.94 -4.08 2.14
C VAL A 204 20.89 -2.95 3.17
N GLY A 205 21.85 -2.88 4.06
CA GLY A 205 22.01 -1.83 5.05
C GLY A 205 21.59 -2.22 6.46
N PRO A 206 21.57 -1.24 7.39
CA PRO A 206 21.33 -1.49 8.82
C PRO A 206 20.00 -2.17 9.14
N LEU A 207 18.98 -1.99 8.29
CA LEU A 207 17.64 -2.58 8.48
C LEU A 207 17.45 -3.91 7.72
N THR A 208 18.53 -4.51 7.18
CA THR A 208 18.43 -5.79 6.44
C THR A 208 17.67 -6.84 7.21
N GLY A 209 16.61 -7.38 6.58
CA GLY A 209 15.71 -8.37 7.16
C GLY A 209 14.40 -7.80 7.72
N GLU A 210 14.32 -6.49 7.94
CA GLU A 210 13.08 -5.83 8.35
C GLU A 210 12.04 -5.86 7.23
N GLN A 211 10.76 -5.79 7.64
CA GLN A 211 9.61 -5.96 6.75
C GLN A 211 8.61 -4.81 6.97
N LEU A 212 8.21 -4.14 5.89
CA LEU A 212 7.12 -3.15 5.94
C LEU A 212 5.77 -3.84 6.06
N GLU A 213 4.87 -3.24 6.82
CA GLU A 213 3.47 -3.65 6.89
C GLU A 213 2.73 -3.20 5.63
N ILE A 214 2.04 -4.15 4.98
CA ILE A 214 1.19 -3.87 3.81
C ILE A 214 -0.15 -3.36 4.31
N LEU A 215 -0.59 -2.22 3.79
CA LEU A 215 -1.92 -1.68 4.04
C LEU A 215 -2.89 -2.11 2.93
N PRO A 216 -4.14 -2.47 3.26
CA PRO A 216 -5.13 -2.82 2.25
C PRO A 216 -5.31 -1.69 1.22
N SER A 217 -5.12 -2.01 -0.04
CA SER A 217 -5.24 -1.08 -1.16
C SER A 217 -5.74 -1.83 -2.40
N THR A 218 -6.18 -1.11 -3.40
CA THR A 218 -6.76 -1.69 -4.61
C THR A 218 -6.11 -1.09 -5.84
N VAL A 219 -5.66 -1.92 -6.79
CA VAL A 219 -5.30 -1.50 -8.14
C VAL A 219 -6.51 -1.74 -9.03
N THR A 220 -7.03 -0.69 -9.67
CA THR A 220 -8.28 -0.72 -10.43
C THR A 220 -8.32 0.38 -11.48
N THR A 221 -9.34 0.38 -12.34
CA THR A 221 -9.60 1.49 -13.25
C THR A 221 -10.12 2.72 -12.50
N TRP A 222 -9.89 3.92 -13.05
CA TRP A 222 -10.45 5.15 -12.51
C TRP A 222 -11.97 5.10 -12.37
N ARG A 223 -12.68 4.55 -13.38
CA ARG A 223 -14.13 4.34 -13.32
C ARG A 223 -14.52 3.50 -12.11
N GLY A 224 -13.93 2.31 -11.94
CA GLY A 224 -14.23 1.40 -10.84
C GLY A 224 -14.01 2.04 -9.46
N TRP A 225 -12.89 2.76 -9.30
CA TRP A 225 -12.60 3.46 -8.04
C TRP A 225 -13.59 4.59 -7.74
N ARG A 226 -13.88 5.42 -8.74
CA ARG A 226 -14.80 6.56 -8.59
C ARG A 226 -16.24 6.13 -8.29
N GLU A 227 -16.68 5.00 -8.82
CA GLU A 227 -17.97 4.41 -8.48
C GLU A 227 -18.04 3.97 -7.02
N LEU A 228 -16.96 3.38 -6.49
CA LEU A 228 -16.87 2.97 -5.08
C LEU A 228 -16.67 4.17 -4.13
N HIS A 229 -15.93 5.19 -4.58
CA HIS A 229 -15.51 6.34 -3.77
C HIS A 229 -15.72 7.66 -4.52
N PRO A 230 -16.97 8.13 -4.71
CA PRO A 230 -17.26 9.31 -5.52
C PRO A 230 -16.64 10.61 -4.97
N ASP A 231 -16.37 10.68 -3.67
CA ASP A 231 -15.74 11.82 -3.00
C ASP A 231 -14.23 11.67 -2.83
N THR A 232 -13.60 10.73 -3.54
CA THR A 232 -12.16 10.47 -3.46
C THR A 232 -11.33 11.71 -3.81
N GLN A 233 -10.19 11.84 -3.15
CA GLN A 233 -9.17 12.82 -3.50
C GLN A 233 -8.19 12.18 -4.50
N VAL A 234 -7.90 12.88 -5.58
CA VAL A 234 -7.01 12.39 -6.64
C VAL A 234 -5.67 13.10 -6.56
N LEU A 235 -4.57 12.36 -6.59
CA LEU A 235 -3.23 12.95 -6.70
C LEU A 235 -3.18 13.85 -7.93
N SER A 236 -2.92 15.14 -7.72
CA SER A 236 -2.92 16.15 -8.76
C SER A 236 -1.68 16.05 -9.65
N ARG A 237 -1.83 16.48 -10.91
CA ARG A 237 -0.70 16.67 -11.84
C ARG A 237 0.29 17.77 -11.40
N ASP A 238 -0.09 18.62 -10.44
CA ASP A 238 0.81 19.61 -9.82
C ASP A 238 1.70 18.94 -8.76
N THR A 239 2.62 18.11 -9.21
CA THR A 239 3.56 17.37 -8.36
C THR A 239 4.79 18.20 -7.96
N GLY A 240 4.93 19.40 -8.48
CA GLY A 240 6.15 20.22 -8.36
C GLY A 240 7.22 19.89 -9.40
N PHE A 241 6.95 18.94 -10.30
CA PHE A 241 7.87 18.54 -11.37
C PHE A 241 7.20 18.71 -12.75
N GLU A 242 7.98 19.19 -13.72
CA GLU A 242 7.50 19.26 -15.11
C GLU A 242 7.65 17.88 -15.77
N ARG A 243 6.55 17.19 -16.00
CA ARG A 243 6.48 15.88 -16.65
C ARG A 243 5.28 15.84 -17.63
N ASN A 244 5.42 15.08 -18.70
CA ASN A 244 4.30 14.81 -19.61
C ASN A 244 3.57 13.53 -19.15
N TYR A 245 2.59 13.68 -18.26
CA TYR A 245 1.79 12.58 -17.71
C TYR A 245 0.79 11.98 -18.72
N ASP A 246 0.62 12.57 -19.90
CA ASP A 246 -0.20 12.00 -20.97
C ASP A 246 0.57 10.93 -21.78
N ARG A 247 1.89 10.82 -21.55
CA ARG A 247 2.73 9.80 -22.14
C ARG A 247 2.87 8.61 -21.17
N ASP A 248 2.62 7.40 -21.68
CA ASP A 248 3.00 6.18 -20.98
C ASP A 248 4.35 5.66 -21.53
N PRO A 249 5.45 5.76 -20.77
CA PRO A 249 6.75 5.24 -21.19
C PRO A 249 6.85 3.72 -21.18
N PHE A 250 5.87 3.02 -20.58
CA PHE A 250 5.85 1.57 -20.38
C PHE A 250 4.74 0.84 -21.17
N ALA A 251 4.02 1.53 -22.05
CA ALA A 251 2.83 1.02 -22.75
C ALA A 251 3.00 -0.34 -23.43
N SER A 252 4.20 -0.67 -23.92
CA SER A 252 4.49 -1.94 -24.59
C SER A 252 5.31 -2.91 -23.73
N TYR A 253 5.52 -2.60 -22.45
CA TYR A 253 6.43 -3.41 -21.64
C TYR A 253 5.88 -4.81 -21.33
N ALA A 254 4.58 -4.94 -21.11
CA ALA A 254 3.94 -6.24 -20.90
C ALA A 254 4.17 -7.19 -22.08
N GLU A 255 4.03 -6.70 -23.33
CA GLU A 255 4.30 -7.51 -24.55
C GLU A 255 5.77 -7.93 -24.67
N ILE A 256 6.70 -7.03 -24.27
CA ILE A 256 8.13 -7.32 -24.22
C ILE A 256 8.43 -8.41 -23.21
N LEU A 257 7.78 -8.34 -22.04
CA LEU A 257 7.93 -9.28 -20.95
C LEU A 257 7.34 -10.66 -21.29
N ASP A 258 6.16 -10.72 -21.94
CA ASP A 258 5.56 -11.96 -22.46
C ASP A 258 6.43 -12.63 -23.51
N GLY A 259 7.23 -11.85 -24.26
CA GLY A 259 8.28 -12.35 -25.13
C GLY A 259 9.54 -12.88 -24.38
N GLY A 260 9.49 -13.00 -23.05
CA GLY A 260 10.56 -13.51 -22.18
C GLY A 260 11.73 -12.55 -21.99
N ARG A 261 11.56 -11.25 -22.26
CA ARG A 261 12.60 -10.24 -22.14
C ARG A 261 12.34 -9.32 -20.94
N PHE A 262 13.17 -9.48 -19.92
CA PHE A 262 13.16 -8.62 -18.73
C PHE A 262 13.99 -7.36 -18.98
N ALA A 263 13.60 -6.26 -18.34
CA ALA A 263 14.34 -4.99 -18.44
C ALA A 263 15.72 -5.07 -17.79
N PHE A 264 15.84 -5.85 -16.73
CA PHE A 264 17.06 -6.12 -15.97
C PHE A 264 17.22 -7.63 -15.73
N PRO A 265 18.43 -8.11 -15.36
CA PRO A 265 18.63 -9.51 -15.03
C PRO A 265 17.71 -10.01 -13.92
N VAL A 266 17.22 -11.23 -14.06
CA VAL A 266 16.39 -11.92 -13.07
C VAL A 266 16.91 -13.33 -12.84
N GLY A 267 16.66 -13.87 -11.64
CA GLY A 267 16.95 -15.24 -11.25
C GLY A 267 15.97 -16.26 -11.85
N GLU A 268 16.15 -17.52 -11.45
CA GLU A 268 15.33 -18.64 -11.94
C GLU A 268 13.88 -18.54 -11.45
N ALA A 269 13.64 -18.05 -10.21
CA ALA A 269 12.30 -17.94 -9.66
C ALA A 269 11.39 -17.02 -10.50
N ALA A 270 11.92 -15.87 -10.96
CA ALA A 270 11.18 -14.94 -11.82
C ALA A 270 10.83 -15.51 -13.21
N ARG A 271 11.45 -16.64 -13.58
CA ARG A 271 11.21 -17.33 -14.86
C ARG A 271 10.24 -18.50 -14.74
N ASP A 272 9.52 -18.58 -13.64
CA ASP A 272 8.56 -19.65 -13.39
C ASP A 272 7.49 -19.72 -14.50
N PRO A 273 7.37 -20.88 -15.18
CA PRO A 273 6.53 -21.02 -16.36
C PRO A 273 5.04 -21.32 -16.07
N ARG A 274 4.64 -21.35 -14.80
CA ARG A 274 3.24 -21.65 -14.42
C ARG A 274 2.23 -20.63 -14.95
N LEU A 275 2.66 -19.35 -15.08
CA LEU A 275 1.90 -18.29 -15.74
C LEU A 275 2.81 -17.54 -16.72
N SER A 276 2.22 -16.72 -17.60
CA SER A 276 3.00 -15.74 -18.37
C SER A 276 3.68 -14.74 -17.44
N PRO A 277 4.94 -14.34 -17.70
CA PRO A 277 5.62 -13.35 -16.86
C PRO A 277 4.84 -12.05 -16.63
N ALA A 278 4.05 -11.60 -17.63
CA ALA A 278 3.20 -10.40 -17.53
C ALA A 278 1.77 -10.70 -17.08
N ALA A 279 1.43 -11.93 -16.72
CA ALA A 279 0.12 -12.22 -16.13
C ALA A 279 -0.08 -11.41 -14.85
N VAL A 280 -1.16 -10.65 -14.77
CA VAL A 280 -1.49 -9.87 -13.58
C VAL A 280 -2.13 -10.78 -12.55
N VAL A 281 -1.60 -10.79 -11.34
CA VAL A 281 -2.10 -11.60 -10.24
C VAL A 281 -2.41 -10.76 -9.01
N LEU A 282 -3.43 -11.16 -8.26
CA LEU A 282 -3.67 -10.72 -6.89
C LEU A 282 -2.98 -11.71 -5.95
N ALA A 283 -1.94 -11.29 -5.27
CA ALA A 283 -1.23 -12.12 -4.29
C ALA A 283 -1.64 -11.77 -2.86
N LEU A 284 -1.86 -12.81 -2.08
CA LEU A 284 -2.27 -12.74 -0.67
C LEU A 284 -1.34 -13.64 0.15
N LYS A 285 -0.91 -13.16 1.33
CA LYS A 285 -0.15 -13.97 2.29
C LYS A 285 -0.79 -13.89 3.67
N VAL A 286 -1.23 -15.02 4.19
CA VAL A 286 -1.90 -15.15 5.49
C VAL A 286 -1.22 -16.27 6.27
N GLU A 287 -0.82 -16.00 7.51
CA GLU A 287 -0.20 -17.00 8.41
C GLU A 287 0.96 -17.78 7.73
N GLY A 288 1.75 -17.07 6.90
CA GLY A 288 2.89 -17.67 6.19
C GLY A 288 2.55 -18.42 4.89
N THR A 289 1.28 -18.65 4.59
CA THR A 289 0.81 -19.25 3.33
C THR A 289 0.59 -18.17 2.29
N ALA A 290 1.28 -18.27 1.14
CA ALA A 290 1.16 -17.34 0.03
C ALA A 290 0.37 -17.98 -1.13
N VAL A 291 -0.60 -17.24 -1.64
CA VAL A 291 -1.44 -17.65 -2.78
C VAL A 291 -1.57 -16.51 -3.80
N ALA A 292 -1.69 -16.87 -5.07
CA ALA A 292 -1.90 -15.94 -6.17
C ALA A 292 -3.17 -16.32 -6.94
N TYR A 293 -3.99 -15.32 -7.23
CA TYR A 293 -5.20 -15.44 -8.04
C TYR A 293 -4.98 -14.64 -9.33
N PRO A 294 -4.92 -15.30 -10.51
CA PRO A 294 -4.85 -14.59 -11.78
C PRO A 294 -6.08 -13.70 -11.99
N LEU A 295 -5.84 -12.43 -12.38
CA LEU A 295 -6.92 -11.46 -12.62
C LEU A 295 -7.50 -11.55 -14.04
N GLU A 296 -6.98 -12.43 -14.89
CA GLU A 296 -7.48 -12.67 -16.26
C GLU A 296 -8.72 -13.59 -16.26
N ALA A 297 -9.71 -13.24 -15.46
CA ALA A 297 -10.99 -13.92 -15.47
C ALA A 297 -11.82 -13.47 -16.68
N SER A 298 -12.65 -14.37 -17.24
CA SER A 298 -13.55 -14.03 -18.34
C SER A 298 -14.85 -13.36 -17.89
N ALA A 299 -15.17 -13.44 -16.60
CA ALA A 299 -16.37 -12.87 -15.98
C ALA A 299 -16.12 -12.52 -14.52
N PRO A 300 -16.86 -11.56 -13.96
CA PRO A 300 -16.85 -11.27 -12.54
C PRO A 300 -17.21 -12.50 -11.71
N SER A 301 -16.56 -12.67 -10.56
CA SER A 301 -16.75 -13.85 -9.71
C SER A 301 -16.32 -13.60 -8.26
N VAL A 302 -16.81 -14.48 -7.38
CA VAL A 302 -16.30 -14.61 -6.01
C VAL A 302 -15.63 -15.98 -5.86
N ILE A 303 -14.39 -15.99 -5.35
CA ILE A 303 -13.68 -17.20 -5.00
C ILE A 303 -13.71 -17.33 -3.48
N HIS A 304 -14.23 -18.46 -2.97
CA HIS A 304 -14.13 -18.85 -1.57
C HIS A 304 -12.91 -19.74 -1.40
N ASP A 305 -12.04 -19.37 -0.47
CA ASP A 305 -10.82 -20.11 -0.21
C ASP A 305 -10.50 -20.13 1.30
N GLU A 306 -9.51 -20.94 1.68
CA GLU A 306 -8.91 -20.97 3.00
C GLU A 306 -7.40 -20.79 2.84
N VAL A 307 -6.86 -19.69 3.34
CA VAL A 307 -5.43 -19.37 3.26
C VAL A 307 -4.86 -19.32 4.67
N GLY A 308 -3.86 -20.17 4.95
CA GLY A 308 -3.25 -20.27 6.27
C GLY A 308 -4.25 -20.63 7.38
N GLY A 309 -5.32 -21.37 7.07
CA GLY A 309 -6.38 -21.72 8.01
C GLY A 309 -7.41 -20.61 8.26
N ILE A 310 -7.35 -19.52 7.50
CA ILE A 310 -8.29 -18.39 7.59
C ILE A 310 -9.21 -18.38 6.36
N PRO A 311 -10.54 -18.33 6.54
CA PRO A 311 -11.49 -18.18 5.43
C PRO A 311 -11.26 -16.85 4.72
N VAL A 312 -11.25 -16.86 3.40
CA VAL A 312 -11.13 -15.67 2.55
C VAL A 312 -12.18 -15.69 1.44
N ALA A 313 -12.67 -14.51 1.08
CA ALA A 313 -13.45 -14.28 -0.13
C ALA A 313 -12.69 -13.32 -1.04
N ILE A 314 -12.47 -13.74 -2.30
CA ILE A 314 -11.80 -12.93 -3.31
C ILE A 314 -12.86 -12.46 -4.29
N PHE A 315 -13.06 -11.14 -4.36
CA PHE A 315 -13.95 -10.51 -5.34
C PHE A 315 -13.12 -10.14 -6.56
N LEU A 316 -13.48 -10.67 -7.72
CA LEU A 316 -12.81 -10.41 -8.99
C LEU A 316 -13.76 -9.74 -9.96
N ASP A 317 -13.41 -8.57 -10.49
CA ASP A 317 -14.11 -7.89 -11.56
C ASP A 317 -13.16 -7.54 -12.71
N PRO A 318 -13.17 -8.33 -13.80
CA PRO A 318 -12.35 -8.05 -14.99
C PRO A 318 -12.72 -6.73 -15.67
N GLY A 319 -13.96 -6.26 -15.52
CA GLY A 319 -14.44 -5.02 -16.13
C GLY A 319 -13.76 -3.79 -15.58
N SER A 320 -13.50 -3.75 -14.28
CA SER A 320 -12.71 -2.71 -13.62
C SER A 320 -11.25 -3.13 -13.37
N ARG A 321 -10.85 -4.33 -13.81
CA ARG A 321 -9.54 -4.95 -13.52
C ARG A 321 -9.21 -4.99 -12.03
N THR A 322 -10.25 -5.22 -11.21
CA THR A 322 -10.16 -5.20 -9.76
C THR A 322 -10.08 -6.61 -9.19
N GLY A 323 -9.18 -6.81 -8.25
CA GLY A 323 -9.20 -7.92 -7.32
C GLY A 323 -9.11 -7.41 -5.89
N ALA A 324 -9.97 -7.91 -5.00
CA ALA A 324 -9.95 -7.57 -3.59
C ALA A 324 -10.19 -8.81 -2.73
N ALA A 325 -9.50 -8.89 -1.59
CA ALA A 325 -9.61 -10.02 -0.67
C ALA A 325 -10.17 -9.56 0.68
N PHE A 326 -11.07 -10.37 1.23
CA PHE A 326 -11.74 -10.07 2.48
C PHE A 326 -11.77 -11.29 3.41
N HIS A 327 -11.77 -11.02 4.71
CA HIS A 327 -12.26 -12.00 5.67
C HIS A 327 -13.79 -11.99 5.62
N PRO A 328 -14.45 -13.10 5.18
CA PRO A 328 -15.88 -13.09 4.84
C PRO A 328 -16.77 -13.23 6.07
N VAL A 329 -16.54 -12.38 7.10
CA VAL A 329 -17.33 -12.37 8.33
C VAL A 329 -17.92 -10.98 8.54
N ALA A 330 -19.25 -10.92 8.66
CA ALA A 330 -19.98 -9.71 9.06
C ALA A 330 -21.10 -10.09 10.04
N ALA A 331 -21.47 -9.17 10.94
CA ALA A 331 -22.45 -9.39 12.00
C ALA A 331 -22.21 -10.67 12.82
N GLY A 332 -20.96 -11.18 12.89
CA GLY A 332 -20.57 -12.40 13.61
C GLY A 332 -20.84 -13.71 12.87
N GLU A 333 -21.26 -13.66 11.61
CA GLU A 333 -21.52 -14.83 10.77
C GLU A 333 -20.51 -14.93 9.64
N LEU A 334 -20.12 -16.17 9.29
CA LEU A 334 -19.34 -16.47 8.09
C LEU A 334 -20.29 -16.44 6.89
N LEU A 335 -19.99 -15.57 5.93
CA LEU A 335 -20.80 -15.36 4.75
C LEU A 335 -20.26 -16.16 3.56
N HIS A 336 -21.21 -16.63 2.73
CA HIS A 336 -20.95 -17.18 1.40
C HIS A 336 -21.53 -16.22 0.37
N PHE A 337 -20.81 -16.02 -0.72
CA PHE A 337 -21.16 -15.06 -1.75
C PHE A 337 -21.36 -15.72 -3.10
N ASP A 338 -22.27 -15.19 -3.87
CA ASP A 338 -22.38 -15.42 -5.30
C ASP A 338 -22.25 -14.09 -6.05
N TRP A 339 -22.03 -14.14 -7.37
CA TRP A 339 -21.95 -12.94 -8.18
C TRP A 339 -23.21 -12.79 -9.03
N THR A 340 -23.85 -11.62 -8.94
CA THR A 340 -25.02 -11.25 -9.74
C THR A 340 -24.70 -10.11 -10.71
N GLU A 341 -25.66 -9.76 -11.59
CA GLU A 341 -25.52 -8.56 -12.44
C GLU A 341 -25.34 -7.26 -11.63
N ALA A 342 -25.79 -7.22 -10.38
CA ALA A 342 -25.69 -6.07 -9.49
C ALA A 342 -24.38 -6.06 -8.65
N GLY A 343 -23.62 -7.14 -8.66
CA GLY A 343 -22.42 -7.35 -7.86
C GLY A 343 -22.49 -8.55 -6.92
N PRO A 344 -21.56 -8.67 -5.98
CA PRO A 344 -21.56 -9.76 -4.99
C PRO A 344 -22.79 -9.70 -4.10
N ILE A 345 -23.42 -10.86 -3.87
CA ILE A 345 -24.55 -11.03 -2.95
C ILE A 345 -24.22 -12.12 -1.93
N ASP A 346 -24.46 -11.91 -0.65
CA ASP A 346 -24.32 -12.99 0.32
C ASP A 346 -25.54 -13.90 0.30
N GLU A 347 -25.31 -15.21 0.27
CA GLU A 347 -26.37 -16.24 0.25
C GLU A 347 -27.09 -16.37 1.60
N ASN A 348 -26.46 -15.91 2.71
CA ASN A 348 -27.01 -16.04 4.06
C ASN A 348 -28.19 -15.11 4.26
N THR A 349 -28.08 -13.86 3.80
CA THR A 349 -29.09 -12.80 4.05
C THR A 349 -29.66 -12.20 2.78
N GLY A 350 -28.99 -12.39 1.63
CA GLY A 350 -29.35 -11.78 0.36
C GLY A 350 -28.93 -10.31 0.29
N SER A 351 -28.00 -9.86 1.12
CA SER A 351 -27.49 -8.47 1.05
C SER A 351 -26.57 -8.31 -0.14
N LEU A 352 -26.66 -7.17 -0.81
CA LEU A 352 -25.80 -6.78 -1.91
C LEU A 352 -24.55 -6.06 -1.39
N TRP A 353 -23.39 -6.40 -1.96
CA TRP A 353 -22.09 -5.86 -1.55
C TRP A 353 -21.39 -5.17 -2.71
N ASP A 354 -20.53 -4.20 -2.42
CA ASP A 354 -19.66 -3.61 -3.41
C ASP A 354 -18.24 -4.24 -3.41
N LEU A 355 -17.41 -3.84 -4.38
CA LEU A 355 -16.03 -4.32 -4.49
C LEU A 355 -15.08 -3.81 -3.39
N ALA A 356 -15.53 -2.84 -2.59
CA ALA A 356 -14.82 -2.42 -1.38
C ALA A 356 -15.22 -3.26 -0.14
N GLY A 357 -16.11 -4.26 -0.32
CA GLY A 357 -16.59 -5.12 0.77
C GLY A 357 -17.60 -4.44 1.69
N ARG A 358 -18.36 -3.44 1.20
CA ARG A 358 -19.44 -2.79 1.94
C ARG A 358 -20.77 -3.38 1.54
N ALA A 359 -21.61 -3.70 2.49
CA ALA A 359 -23.01 -4.07 2.23
C ALA A 359 -23.80 -2.80 1.87
N ILE A 360 -24.23 -2.70 0.60
CA ILE A 360 -24.89 -1.51 0.05
C ILE A 360 -26.41 -1.61 0.05
N ASP A 361 -26.96 -2.82 0.18
CA ASP A 361 -28.40 -3.07 0.28
C ASP A 361 -28.66 -4.38 1.04
N GLY A 362 -29.90 -4.54 1.53
CA GLY A 362 -30.36 -5.76 2.24
C GLY A 362 -30.19 -5.69 3.75
N PRO A 363 -30.38 -6.84 4.45
CA PRO A 363 -30.37 -6.90 5.92
C PRO A 363 -29.05 -6.48 6.57
N LEU A 364 -27.90 -6.63 5.89
CA LEU A 364 -26.57 -6.25 6.38
C LEU A 364 -26.12 -4.87 5.88
N SER A 365 -27.01 -4.06 5.29
CA SER A 365 -26.66 -2.74 4.76
C SER A 365 -25.94 -1.89 5.81
N GLY A 366 -24.73 -1.37 5.44
CA GLY A 366 -23.83 -0.63 6.30
C GLY A 366 -22.73 -1.47 6.97
N GLU A 367 -22.80 -2.81 6.92
CA GLU A 367 -21.72 -3.68 7.37
C GLU A 367 -20.52 -3.58 6.41
N GLN A 368 -19.31 -3.86 6.95
CA GLN A 368 -18.05 -3.83 6.22
C GLN A 368 -17.27 -5.11 6.46
N LEU A 369 -16.93 -5.81 5.40
CA LEU A 369 -15.97 -6.92 5.47
C LEU A 369 -14.59 -6.37 5.82
N LYS A 370 -13.84 -7.12 6.63
CA LYS A 370 -12.45 -6.77 6.94
C LYS A 370 -11.59 -7.02 5.69
N PRO A 371 -11.00 -5.97 5.08
CA PRO A 371 -10.10 -6.17 3.94
C PRO A 371 -8.82 -6.86 4.39
N LEU A 372 -8.28 -7.70 3.52
CA LEU A 372 -6.99 -8.35 3.69
C LEU A 372 -5.94 -7.66 2.80
N PRO A 373 -4.73 -7.47 3.30
CA PRO A 373 -3.65 -6.90 2.50
C PRO A 373 -3.32 -7.77 1.30
N THR A 374 -3.31 -7.17 0.11
CA THR A 374 -2.99 -7.85 -1.15
C THR A 374 -1.95 -7.08 -1.94
N LYS A 375 -1.33 -7.75 -2.91
CA LYS A 375 -0.43 -7.18 -3.89
C LYS A 375 -0.97 -7.48 -5.28
N THR A 376 -1.19 -6.46 -6.08
CA THR A 376 -1.46 -6.63 -7.52
C THR A 376 -0.18 -6.37 -8.28
N SER A 377 0.28 -7.35 -9.06
CA SER A 377 1.56 -7.25 -9.79
C SER A 377 1.62 -8.26 -10.94
N PHE A 378 2.59 -8.11 -11.82
CA PHE A 378 2.95 -9.15 -12.76
C PHE A 378 3.49 -10.40 -12.04
N TRP A 379 3.19 -11.56 -12.62
CA TRP A 379 3.55 -12.87 -12.06
C TRP A 379 5.03 -13.00 -11.73
N PHE A 380 5.92 -12.60 -12.65
CA PHE A 380 7.37 -12.74 -12.46
C PHE A 380 7.86 -12.11 -11.14
N ALA A 381 7.33 -10.94 -10.79
CA ALA A 381 7.77 -10.21 -9.61
C ALA A 381 7.22 -10.84 -8.31
N ILE A 382 5.99 -11.35 -8.38
CA ILE A 382 5.39 -12.07 -7.25
C ILE A 382 6.13 -13.37 -6.98
N VAL A 383 6.39 -14.20 -8.01
CA VAL A 383 7.05 -15.49 -7.82
C VAL A 383 8.54 -15.34 -7.50
N ALA A 384 9.19 -14.25 -7.93
CA ALA A 384 10.54 -13.94 -7.49
C ALA A 384 10.62 -13.68 -5.98
N ALA A 385 9.63 -12.95 -5.44
CA ALA A 385 9.53 -12.63 -4.02
C ALA A 385 9.05 -13.81 -3.15
N GLU A 386 8.17 -14.66 -3.70
CA GLU A 386 7.55 -15.80 -3.03
C GLU A 386 7.64 -17.06 -3.93
N PRO A 387 8.81 -17.72 -4.04
CA PRO A 387 9.01 -18.82 -5.00
C PRO A 387 8.08 -20.03 -4.79
N ASN A 388 7.59 -20.22 -3.58
CA ASN A 388 6.69 -21.32 -3.21
C ASN A 388 5.21 -20.93 -3.24
N ILE A 389 4.85 -19.78 -3.84
CA ILE A 389 3.47 -19.31 -3.90
C ILE A 389 2.61 -20.30 -4.70
N GLU A 390 1.41 -20.59 -4.19
CA GLU A 390 0.42 -21.41 -4.86
C GLU A 390 -0.42 -20.56 -5.82
N ILE A 391 -0.78 -21.11 -6.98
CA ILE A 391 -1.75 -20.49 -7.89
C ILE A 391 -3.10 -21.12 -7.63
N ARG A 392 -4.11 -20.29 -7.37
CA ARG A 392 -5.49 -20.73 -7.12
C ARG A 392 -6.48 -19.92 -7.94
N GLY A 393 -7.72 -20.36 -8.04
CA GLY A 393 -8.78 -19.63 -8.75
C GLY A 393 -8.65 -19.61 -10.25
N THR A 394 -7.92 -20.55 -10.87
CA THR A 394 -7.95 -20.73 -12.33
C THR A 394 -9.32 -21.25 -12.77
N VAL A 395 -9.91 -20.63 -13.80
CA VAL A 395 -11.28 -20.88 -14.27
C VAL A 395 -11.45 -22.26 -14.93
N ASP A 396 -10.38 -23.00 -15.15
CA ASP A 396 -10.42 -24.35 -15.68
C ASP A 396 -10.16 -25.36 -14.56
N GLY A 397 -11.26 -25.93 -14.07
CA GLY A 397 -11.21 -27.00 -13.10
C GLY A 397 -10.34 -28.17 -13.59
N ASN A 398 -9.20 -28.35 -12.97
CA ASN A 398 -8.53 -29.62 -12.71
C ASN A 398 -7.70 -29.49 -11.43
#